data_6f8ebcb8465d6c8b4f1e94470f522940
#
_entry.id   6f8ebcb8465d6c8b4f1e94470f522940
#
_cell.length_a   1.000
_cell.length_b   1.000
_cell.length_c   1.000
_cell.angle_alpha   90.00
_cell.angle_beta   90.00
_cell.angle_gamma   90.00
#
_symmetry.space_group_name_H-M   'P 1'
#
loop_
_entity.id
_entity.type
_entity.pdbx_description
1 polymer ?
#
loop_
_entity_poly.entity_id
_entity_poly.type
_entity_poly.pdbx_seq_one_letter_code
_entity_poly.pdbx_strand_id
1 'polypeptide(L)'
;MKTIIRREFLEHVRSLQFTVLLVLTVVLFVAGSLVFTAADAARTESFQKQSAGRGQSFSTRVTWLLRRPNPLLFIAEGGDAGRPMVYTLMPKGTFFATQPNPRSFKLPAVPPLDWSFIIGTLFSLYAILLGYNAISGEREDGTLRLVLANPLGRVKLLAAKYLSIASAAGAALLAGALISLVLVGVLAPQALTAANLTRVGLVFLIALAYVSLFVFLSLLASALISRSSLALLALLAAWVLFSVVIPSTATVLMEKLSSAPREVQTARMLQPTIQKEIWARIEDIGKKAERGEFKTEEEVRAAADRAFEEGQVKLNQFYEDFERAERRRLGAARNLARLSPAAMFRYAAEGLVRSGPAGEDDFLRQLREYSRVYDAYILKKLGKVVQTSNFMMSSDITFNGKKLTLHSPEPQEYRGDKSDFPRFAEARPSVGAGLKGALGDLAGLLLWNILLAGLAFSAFLRADVR
;
A
#
# COMPACT_ATOMS: atom_id res chain seq x y z
N MET A 1 -31.48 -17.86 24.94
CA MET A 1 -30.53 -17.21 24.03
C MET A 1 -29.75 -18.21 23.18
N LYS A 2 -29.03 -19.21 23.73
CA LYS A 2 -28.29 -20.21 22.96
C LYS A 2 -29.13 -20.94 21.91
N THR A 3 -30.38 -21.34 22.26
CA THR A 3 -31.31 -22.06 21.38
C THR A 3 -31.72 -21.20 20.16
N ILE A 4 -31.94 -19.88 20.36
CA ILE A 4 -32.32 -18.98 19.31
C ILE A 4 -31.15 -18.77 18.36
N ILE A 5 -29.94 -18.50 18.89
CA ILE A 5 -28.72 -18.33 18.08
C ILE A 5 -28.48 -19.58 17.23
N ARG A 6 -28.59 -20.79 17.84
CA ARG A 6 -28.39 -22.03 17.11
C ARG A 6 -29.44 -22.24 16.02
N ARG A 7 -30.72 -21.92 16.29
CA ARG A 7 -31.78 -22.06 15.31
C ARG A 7 -31.56 -21.13 14.12
N GLU A 8 -31.38 -19.83 14.36
CA GLU A 8 -31.17 -18.85 13.32
C GLU A 8 -29.87 -19.11 12.54
N PHE A 9 -28.79 -19.50 13.23
CA PHE A 9 -27.55 -19.91 12.55
C PHE A 9 -27.77 -21.07 11.59
N LEU A 10 -28.52 -22.12 12.02
CA LEU A 10 -28.82 -23.25 11.16
C LEU A 10 -29.76 -22.89 10.01
N GLU A 11 -30.69 -21.95 10.21
CA GLU A 11 -31.53 -21.41 9.13
C GLU A 11 -30.68 -20.68 8.10
N HIS A 12 -29.75 -19.84 8.52
CA HIS A 12 -28.79 -19.18 7.60
C HIS A 12 -27.94 -20.19 6.84
N VAL A 13 -27.29 -21.13 7.52
CA VAL A 13 -26.40 -22.14 6.88
C VAL A 13 -27.13 -23.02 5.88
N ARG A 14 -28.41 -23.31 6.12
CA ARG A 14 -29.25 -24.09 5.20
C ARG A 14 -29.84 -23.30 4.04
N SER A 15 -29.72 -22.00 4.06
CA SER A 15 -30.25 -21.14 2.99
C SER A 15 -29.45 -21.28 1.70
N LEU A 16 -30.15 -21.23 0.56
CA LEU A 16 -29.50 -21.20 -0.75
C LEU A 16 -28.53 -20.01 -0.89
N GLN A 17 -28.88 -18.87 -0.31
CA GLN A 17 -28.03 -17.67 -0.29
C GLN A 17 -26.68 -17.96 0.36
N PHE A 18 -26.66 -18.60 1.52
CA PHE A 18 -25.42 -18.98 2.21
C PHE A 18 -24.58 -19.93 1.35
N THR A 19 -25.20 -20.96 0.77
CA THR A 19 -24.48 -21.95 -0.05
C THR A 19 -23.83 -21.30 -1.27
N VAL A 20 -24.58 -20.47 -2.01
CA VAL A 20 -24.05 -19.75 -3.18
C VAL A 20 -22.89 -18.83 -2.80
N LEU A 21 -23.05 -18.07 -1.70
CA LEU A 21 -22.02 -17.16 -1.22
C LEU A 21 -20.79 -17.91 -0.69
N LEU A 22 -20.97 -19.05 -0.04
CA LEU A 22 -19.87 -19.91 0.41
C LEU A 22 -19.08 -20.48 -0.78
N VAL A 23 -19.76 -20.97 -1.81
CA VAL A 23 -19.10 -21.45 -3.03
C VAL A 23 -18.31 -20.33 -3.70
N LEU A 24 -18.91 -19.15 -3.83
CA LEU A 24 -18.23 -17.96 -4.37
C LEU A 24 -17.01 -17.58 -3.53
N THR A 25 -17.12 -17.61 -2.20
CA THR A 25 -16.00 -17.39 -1.28
C THR A 25 -14.86 -18.36 -1.57
N VAL A 26 -15.13 -19.64 -1.61
CA VAL A 26 -14.12 -20.67 -1.89
C VAL A 26 -13.45 -20.44 -3.24
N VAL A 27 -14.22 -20.19 -4.29
CA VAL A 27 -13.71 -19.94 -5.63
C VAL A 27 -12.79 -18.72 -5.65
N LEU A 28 -13.19 -17.60 -5.02
CA LEU A 28 -12.39 -16.38 -5.02
C LEU A 28 -11.11 -16.51 -4.18
N PHE A 29 -11.16 -17.15 -3.02
CA PHE A 29 -9.94 -17.38 -2.22
C PHE A 29 -8.98 -18.35 -2.90
N VAL A 30 -9.48 -19.39 -3.57
CA VAL A 30 -8.66 -20.30 -4.38
C VAL A 30 -8.02 -19.53 -5.55
N ALA A 31 -8.82 -18.82 -6.33
CA ALA A 31 -8.32 -18.05 -7.48
C ALA A 31 -7.28 -17.00 -7.05
N GLY A 32 -7.56 -16.23 -5.98
CA GLY A 32 -6.62 -15.24 -5.44
C GLY A 32 -5.32 -15.86 -4.99
N SER A 33 -5.38 -17.02 -4.31
CA SER A 33 -4.18 -17.74 -3.87
C SER A 33 -3.34 -18.25 -5.04
N LEU A 34 -3.97 -18.79 -6.09
CA LEU A 34 -3.29 -19.27 -7.29
C LEU A 34 -2.63 -18.11 -8.07
N VAL A 35 -3.35 -17.00 -8.25
CA VAL A 35 -2.80 -15.79 -8.90
C VAL A 35 -1.61 -15.26 -8.12
N PHE A 36 -1.74 -15.17 -6.78
CA PHE A 36 -0.65 -14.73 -5.92
C PHE A 36 0.57 -15.65 -6.04
N THR A 37 0.40 -16.96 -5.88
CA THR A 37 1.52 -17.91 -5.86
C THR A 37 2.28 -17.95 -7.18
N ALA A 38 1.58 -17.87 -8.32
CA ALA A 38 2.20 -17.75 -9.63
C ALA A 38 3.00 -16.44 -9.77
N ALA A 39 2.45 -15.32 -9.30
CA ALA A 39 3.12 -14.03 -9.33
C ALA A 39 4.32 -13.98 -8.35
N ASP A 40 4.21 -14.58 -7.16
CA ASP A 40 5.28 -14.64 -6.15
C ASP A 40 6.44 -15.48 -6.64
N ALA A 41 6.18 -16.61 -7.28
CA ALA A 41 7.21 -17.45 -7.90
C ALA A 41 8.01 -16.67 -8.96
N ALA A 42 7.34 -15.96 -9.87
CA ALA A 42 7.99 -15.14 -10.90
C ALA A 42 8.82 -13.97 -10.30
N ARG A 43 8.31 -13.33 -9.24
CA ARG A 43 9.03 -12.26 -8.53
C ARG A 43 10.27 -12.80 -7.80
N THR A 44 10.13 -13.94 -7.15
CA THR A 44 11.23 -14.60 -6.42
C THR A 44 12.33 -15.05 -7.37
N GLU A 45 11.97 -15.63 -8.51
CA GLU A 45 12.92 -16.00 -9.56
C GLU A 45 13.65 -14.76 -10.11
N SER A 46 12.91 -13.69 -10.41
CA SER A 46 13.50 -12.42 -10.86
C SER A 46 14.45 -11.83 -9.83
N PHE A 47 14.08 -11.88 -8.55
CA PHE A 47 14.94 -11.44 -7.45
C PHE A 47 16.22 -12.26 -7.37
N GLN A 48 16.14 -13.59 -7.46
CA GLN A 48 17.29 -14.49 -7.44
C GLN A 48 18.24 -14.24 -8.62
N LYS A 49 17.70 -14.12 -9.84
CA LYS A 49 18.49 -13.82 -11.06
C LYS A 49 19.22 -12.48 -10.93
N GLN A 50 18.55 -11.45 -10.44
CA GLN A 50 19.14 -10.13 -10.26
C GLN A 50 20.15 -10.08 -9.11
N SER A 51 19.89 -10.83 -8.03
CA SER A 51 20.80 -10.97 -6.90
C SER A 51 22.10 -11.70 -7.31
N ALA A 52 21.99 -12.73 -8.13
CA ALA A 52 23.15 -13.46 -8.64
C ALA A 52 23.95 -12.66 -9.67
N GLY A 53 23.25 -11.97 -10.60
CA GLY A 53 23.92 -11.24 -11.69
C GLY A 53 24.50 -9.89 -11.30
N ARG A 54 23.91 -9.23 -10.30
CA ARG A 54 24.31 -7.86 -9.87
C ARG A 54 24.97 -7.82 -8.51
N GLY A 55 25.34 -8.93 -7.91
CA GLY A 55 25.85 -9.05 -6.55
C GLY A 55 26.21 -7.70 -5.89
N GLN A 56 25.93 -7.50 -4.64
CA GLN A 56 26.28 -6.23 -3.95
C GLN A 56 27.81 -6.07 -3.90
N SER A 57 28.40 -5.72 -5.06
CA SER A 57 29.81 -5.37 -5.14
C SER A 57 29.99 -3.89 -4.84
N PHE A 58 30.97 -3.59 -4.00
CA PHE A 58 31.34 -2.20 -3.77
C PHE A 58 31.84 -1.56 -5.05
N SER A 59 31.23 -0.44 -5.40
CA SER A 59 31.71 0.48 -6.42
C SER A 59 31.57 1.89 -5.90
N THR A 60 32.55 2.72 -6.14
CA THR A 60 32.55 4.14 -5.79
C THR A 60 31.61 4.97 -6.68
N ARG A 61 31.11 4.38 -7.75
CA ARG A 61 30.20 5.04 -8.70
C ARG A 61 28.75 4.76 -8.37
N VAL A 62 28.40 3.50 -8.31
CA VAL A 62 27.01 3.05 -8.10
C VAL A 62 27.00 1.72 -7.37
N THR A 63 26.01 1.51 -6.52
CA THR A 63 25.67 0.19 -6.01
C THR A 63 24.18 -0.09 -6.25
N TRP A 64 23.86 -1.36 -6.52
CA TRP A 64 22.47 -1.77 -6.73
C TRP A 64 21.91 -2.37 -5.45
N LEU A 65 20.73 -1.89 -5.10
CA LEU A 65 20.00 -2.35 -3.94
C LEU A 65 18.74 -3.06 -4.42
N LEU A 66 18.53 -4.25 -3.89
CA LEU A 66 17.40 -5.10 -4.29
C LEU A 66 16.35 -5.12 -3.19
N ARG A 67 15.13 -4.82 -3.58
CA ARG A 67 13.95 -4.95 -2.72
C ARG A 67 13.47 -6.40 -2.74
N ARG A 68 13.30 -6.99 -1.57
CA ARG A 68 12.78 -8.36 -1.46
C ARG A 68 11.28 -8.42 -1.76
N PRO A 69 10.79 -9.45 -2.46
CA PRO A 69 9.36 -9.67 -2.62
C PRO A 69 8.66 -9.76 -1.27
N ASN A 70 7.51 -9.11 -1.15
CA ASN A 70 6.69 -9.22 0.05
C ASN A 70 5.81 -10.48 -0.05
N PRO A 71 5.96 -11.46 0.85
CA PRO A 71 5.25 -12.72 0.79
C PRO A 71 3.80 -12.64 1.26
N LEU A 72 3.34 -11.51 1.77
CA LEU A 72 1.98 -11.31 2.29
C LEU A 72 1.06 -10.56 1.33
N LEU A 73 1.45 -10.39 0.06
CA LEU A 73 0.64 -9.66 -0.92
C LEU A 73 -0.69 -10.36 -1.25
N PHE A 74 -0.86 -11.64 -0.92
CA PHE A 74 -2.15 -12.31 -1.03
C PHE A 74 -3.21 -11.77 -0.05
N ILE A 75 -2.77 -11.09 1.02
CA ILE A 75 -3.66 -10.46 2.00
C ILE A 75 -4.05 -9.04 1.55
N ALA A 76 -3.05 -8.23 1.20
CA ALA A 76 -3.24 -6.86 0.73
C ALA A 76 -2.07 -6.47 -0.17
N GLU A 77 -2.34 -6.32 -1.44
CA GLU A 77 -1.31 -6.02 -2.45
C GLU A 77 -0.88 -4.54 -2.40
N GLY A 78 -1.83 -3.63 -2.22
CA GLY A 78 -1.57 -2.20 -1.99
C GLY A 78 -0.76 -1.48 -3.07
N GLY A 79 -0.68 -2.03 -4.30
CA GLY A 79 0.12 -1.50 -5.40
C GLY A 79 1.59 -1.96 -5.41
N ASP A 80 1.96 -2.88 -4.53
CA ASP A 80 3.34 -3.38 -4.39
C ASP A 80 3.83 -4.14 -5.63
N ALA A 81 2.92 -4.79 -6.38
CA ALA A 81 3.26 -5.51 -7.60
C ALA A 81 3.86 -4.62 -8.69
N GLY A 82 3.49 -3.35 -8.71
CA GLY A 82 3.96 -2.36 -9.66
C GLY A 82 5.28 -1.68 -9.28
N ARG A 83 5.84 -1.96 -8.10
CA ARG A 83 7.02 -1.26 -7.60
C ARG A 83 8.33 -1.81 -8.16
N PRO A 84 9.34 -0.94 -8.36
CA PRO A 84 10.64 -1.39 -8.83
C PRO A 84 11.30 -2.31 -7.81
N MET A 85 11.98 -3.33 -8.32
CA MET A 85 12.74 -4.28 -7.52
C MET A 85 14.19 -3.82 -7.33
N VAL A 86 14.73 -3.04 -8.26
CA VAL A 86 16.12 -2.61 -8.28
C VAL A 86 16.20 -1.10 -8.12
N TYR A 87 16.98 -0.69 -7.16
CA TYR A 87 17.34 0.70 -6.93
C TYR A 87 18.83 0.89 -7.12
N THR A 88 19.20 1.95 -7.79
CA THR A 88 20.58 2.38 -7.92
C THR A 88 20.86 3.43 -6.87
N LEU A 89 21.85 3.18 -6.02
CA LEU A 89 22.36 4.13 -5.05
C LEU A 89 23.68 4.71 -5.57
N MET A 90 23.78 6.01 -5.51
CA MET A 90 24.96 6.80 -5.83
C MET A 90 25.52 7.48 -4.57
N PRO A 91 26.79 7.87 -4.57
CA PRO A 91 27.36 8.68 -3.50
C PRO A 91 26.56 9.96 -3.22
N LYS A 92 26.66 10.48 -2.00
CA LYS A 92 25.91 11.63 -1.47
C LYS A 92 24.38 11.38 -1.42
N GLY A 93 23.98 10.13 -1.19
CA GLY A 93 22.60 9.79 -0.85
C GLY A 93 21.61 9.79 -2.00
N THR A 94 22.04 9.97 -3.23
CA THR A 94 21.16 9.93 -4.40
C THR A 94 20.80 8.49 -4.74
N PHE A 95 19.51 8.17 -4.77
CA PHE A 95 19.04 6.87 -5.24
C PHE A 95 17.83 7.03 -6.15
N PHE A 96 17.69 6.13 -7.10
CA PHE A 96 16.56 6.08 -8.03
C PHE A 96 16.28 4.65 -8.46
N ALA A 97 15.03 4.43 -8.86
CA ALA A 97 14.63 3.14 -9.42
C ALA A 97 15.33 2.91 -10.77
N THR A 98 16.03 1.80 -10.91
CA THR A 98 16.80 1.49 -12.13
C THR A 98 15.89 1.22 -13.33
N GLN A 99 14.69 0.74 -13.08
CA GLN A 99 13.64 0.59 -14.09
C GLN A 99 12.38 1.23 -13.52
N PRO A 100 12.02 2.44 -13.96
CA PRO A 100 10.71 2.97 -13.64
C PRO A 100 9.68 2.05 -14.27
N ASN A 101 8.98 1.30 -13.45
CA ASN A 101 7.85 0.54 -13.95
C ASN A 101 6.76 1.57 -14.31
N PRO A 102 6.42 1.73 -15.60
CA PRO A 102 5.40 2.68 -16.02
C PRO A 102 4.02 2.39 -15.41
N ARG A 103 3.88 1.22 -14.76
CA ARG A 103 2.69 0.83 -14.00
C ARG A 103 2.71 1.26 -12.53
N SER A 104 3.83 1.81 -12.01
CA SER A 104 3.99 2.15 -10.58
C SER A 104 2.99 3.19 -10.08
N PHE A 105 2.45 4.02 -10.95
CA PHE A 105 1.50 5.09 -10.62
C PHE A 105 0.12 4.91 -11.25
N LYS A 106 -0.12 3.83 -11.99
CA LYS A 106 -1.46 3.51 -12.47
C LYS A 106 -2.06 2.51 -11.50
N LEU A 107 -3.19 2.88 -10.90
CA LEU A 107 -4.08 1.91 -10.27
C LEU A 107 -4.29 0.77 -11.28
N PRO A 108 -4.11 -0.49 -10.89
CA PRO A 108 -4.35 -1.59 -11.80
C PRO A 108 -5.76 -1.45 -12.36
N ALA A 109 -5.91 -1.62 -13.67
CA ALA A 109 -7.22 -1.54 -14.34
C ALA A 109 -8.22 -2.56 -13.75
N VAL A 110 -7.70 -3.62 -13.14
CA VAL A 110 -8.47 -4.61 -12.38
C VAL A 110 -7.88 -4.65 -10.97
N PRO A 111 -8.70 -4.52 -9.91
CA PRO A 111 -8.22 -4.65 -8.54
C PRO A 111 -7.57 -6.03 -8.34
N PRO A 112 -6.48 -6.11 -7.58
CA PRO A 112 -5.85 -7.38 -7.27
C PRO A 112 -6.82 -8.28 -6.50
N LEU A 113 -6.85 -9.57 -6.82
CA LEU A 113 -7.71 -10.54 -6.17
C LEU A 113 -7.05 -11.01 -4.86
N ASP A 114 -6.87 -10.09 -3.92
CA ASP A 114 -6.33 -10.32 -2.60
C ASP A 114 -7.43 -10.41 -1.53
N TRP A 115 -7.07 -10.80 -0.31
CA TRP A 115 -8.03 -10.87 0.79
C TRP A 115 -8.69 -9.52 1.07
N SER A 116 -7.96 -8.42 0.95
CA SER A 116 -8.50 -7.09 1.23
C SER A 116 -9.62 -6.72 0.26
N PHE A 117 -9.50 -7.11 -1.00
CA PHE A 117 -10.55 -6.93 -2.01
C PHE A 117 -11.71 -7.91 -1.79
N ILE A 118 -11.41 -9.21 -1.60
CA ILE A 118 -12.45 -10.24 -1.41
C ILE A 118 -13.29 -9.91 -0.17
N ILE A 119 -12.65 -9.62 0.95
CA ILE A 119 -13.33 -9.33 2.21
C ILE A 119 -14.04 -7.97 2.11
N GLY A 120 -13.34 -6.95 1.61
CA GLY A 120 -13.89 -5.60 1.50
C GLY A 120 -15.12 -5.51 0.61
N THR A 121 -15.22 -6.32 -0.44
CA THR A 121 -16.31 -6.30 -1.41
C THR A 121 -17.33 -7.39 -1.16
N LEU A 122 -16.89 -8.66 -1.13
CA LEU A 122 -17.81 -9.80 -1.05
C LEU A 122 -18.41 -9.93 0.36
N PHE A 123 -17.59 -9.88 1.42
CA PHE A 123 -18.10 -10.13 2.78
C PHE A 123 -18.93 -9.00 3.36
N SER A 124 -18.72 -7.75 2.92
CA SER A 124 -19.61 -6.65 3.24
C SER A 124 -21.00 -6.86 2.61
N LEU A 125 -21.04 -7.30 1.34
CA LEU A 125 -22.28 -7.66 0.66
C LEU A 125 -22.92 -8.91 1.28
N TYR A 126 -22.09 -9.90 1.66
CA TYR A 126 -22.54 -11.11 2.34
C TYR A 126 -23.27 -10.79 3.65
N ALA A 127 -22.70 -9.94 4.50
CA ALA A 127 -23.33 -9.49 5.73
C ALA A 127 -24.67 -8.78 5.49
N ILE A 128 -24.76 -7.97 4.43
CA ILE A 128 -26.01 -7.32 4.02
C ILE A 128 -27.05 -8.36 3.60
N LEU A 129 -26.69 -9.32 2.75
CA LEU A 129 -27.62 -10.32 2.24
C LEU A 129 -28.13 -11.28 3.32
N LEU A 130 -27.35 -11.55 4.37
CA LEU A 130 -27.80 -12.35 5.51
C LEU A 130 -28.66 -11.55 6.51
N GLY A 131 -28.54 -10.22 6.54
CA GLY A 131 -29.16 -9.40 7.59
C GLY A 131 -30.31 -8.51 7.17
N TYR A 132 -30.51 -8.24 5.86
CA TYR A 132 -31.47 -7.23 5.40
C TYR A 132 -32.92 -7.50 5.80
N ASN A 133 -33.33 -8.76 5.90
CA ASN A 133 -34.67 -9.19 6.25
C ASN A 133 -34.82 -9.68 7.70
N ALA A 134 -33.75 -9.60 8.50
CA ALA A 134 -33.71 -10.20 9.83
C ALA A 134 -34.80 -9.68 10.81
N ILE A 135 -35.27 -8.44 10.62
CA ILE A 135 -36.35 -7.82 11.42
C ILE A 135 -37.52 -7.46 10.51
N SER A 136 -37.26 -6.88 9.35
CA SER A 136 -38.32 -6.47 8.41
C SER A 136 -39.08 -7.67 7.87
N GLY A 137 -38.44 -8.81 7.61
CA GLY A 137 -39.09 -10.05 7.18
C GLY A 137 -40.05 -10.60 8.24
N GLU A 138 -39.63 -10.68 9.51
CA GLU A 138 -40.52 -11.10 10.60
C GLU A 138 -41.68 -10.10 10.80
N ARG A 139 -41.51 -8.83 10.46
CA ARG A 139 -42.59 -7.82 10.50
C ARG A 139 -43.55 -8.05 9.34
N GLU A 140 -43.09 -8.29 8.13
CA GLU A 140 -43.90 -8.59 6.94
C GLU A 140 -44.72 -9.87 7.13
N ASP A 141 -44.14 -10.91 7.73
CA ASP A 141 -44.77 -12.18 8.01
C ASP A 141 -45.68 -12.15 9.25
N GLY A 142 -45.72 -11.04 9.99
CA GLY A 142 -46.47 -10.88 11.22
C GLY A 142 -45.95 -11.68 12.42
N THR A 143 -44.81 -12.37 12.26
CA THR A 143 -44.22 -13.24 13.28
C THR A 143 -43.47 -12.47 14.37
N LEU A 144 -43.08 -11.25 14.13
CA LEU A 144 -42.35 -10.41 15.11
C LEU A 144 -43.13 -10.23 16.43
N ARG A 145 -44.49 -10.12 16.36
CA ARG A 145 -45.32 -10.04 17.55
C ARG A 145 -45.24 -11.27 18.40
N LEU A 146 -45.25 -12.46 17.79
CA LEU A 146 -45.14 -13.76 18.46
C LEU A 146 -43.80 -13.91 19.14
N VAL A 147 -42.72 -13.50 18.46
CA VAL A 147 -41.35 -13.55 19.00
C VAL A 147 -41.22 -12.62 20.21
N LEU A 148 -41.80 -11.41 20.15
CA LEU A 148 -41.75 -10.44 21.24
C LEU A 148 -42.73 -10.73 22.40
N ALA A 149 -43.74 -11.59 22.18
CA ALA A 149 -44.64 -12.08 23.26
C ALA A 149 -43.91 -13.05 24.21
N ASN A 150 -42.80 -13.65 23.78
CA ASN A 150 -41.98 -14.47 24.67
C ASN A 150 -41.23 -13.58 25.70
N PRO A 151 -40.90 -14.09 26.89
CA PRO A 151 -40.22 -13.33 27.97
C PRO A 151 -38.73 -13.05 27.65
N LEU A 152 -38.43 -12.75 26.38
CA LEU A 152 -37.09 -12.38 25.88
C LEU A 152 -37.04 -10.89 25.72
N GLY A 153 -36.15 -10.23 26.45
CA GLY A 153 -35.91 -8.81 26.27
C GLY A 153 -35.44 -8.48 24.83
N ARG A 154 -35.93 -7.37 24.27
CA ARG A 154 -35.60 -6.89 22.90
C ARG A 154 -34.08 -6.88 22.63
N VAL A 155 -33.28 -6.44 23.62
CA VAL A 155 -31.80 -6.44 23.54
C VAL A 155 -31.23 -7.84 23.30
N LYS A 156 -31.75 -8.85 24.03
CA LYS A 156 -31.29 -10.24 23.88
C LYS A 156 -31.65 -10.82 22.51
N LEU A 157 -32.81 -10.45 21.98
CA LEU A 157 -33.23 -10.89 20.65
C LEU A 157 -32.34 -10.29 19.56
N LEU A 158 -32.09 -8.96 19.59
CA LEU A 158 -31.21 -8.31 18.60
C LEU A 158 -29.77 -8.84 18.70
N ALA A 159 -29.26 -9.06 19.91
CA ALA A 159 -27.94 -9.67 20.11
C ALA A 159 -27.88 -11.12 19.57
N ALA A 160 -28.97 -11.90 19.70
CA ALA A 160 -29.01 -13.24 19.13
C ALA A 160 -29.00 -13.21 17.60
N LYS A 161 -29.75 -12.30 16.96
CA LYS A 161 -29.73 -12.10 15.50
C LYS A 161 -28.36 -11.64 15.00
N TYR A 162 -27.75 -10.67 15.67
CA TYR A 162 -26.39 -10.22 15.38
C TYR A 162 -25.40 -11.41 15.44
N LEU A 163 -25.40 -12.16 16.54
CA LEU A 163 -24.46 -13.26 16.73
C LEU A 163 -24.66 -14.38 15.71
N SER A 164 -25.90 -14.67 15.30
CA SER A 164 -26.19 -15.70 14.32
C SER A 164 -25.65 -15.33 12.94
N ILE A 165 -25.94 -14.09 12.48
CA ILE A 165 -25.45 -13.58 11.19
C ILE A 165 -23.93 -13.44 11.20
N ALA A 166 -23.36 -12.82 12.24
CA ALA A 166 -21.91 -12.63 12.36
C ALA A 166 -21.16 -13.97 12.42
N SER A 167 -21.71 -14.99 13.12
CA SER A 167 -21.09 -16.32 13.16
C SER A 167 -21.20 -17.07 11.82
N ALA A 168 -22.30 -16.92 11.08
CA ALA A 168 -22.45 -17.53 9.76
C ALA A 168 -21.46 -16.89 8.76
N ALA A 169 -21.39 -15.55 8.71
CA ALA A 169 -20.42 -14.85 7.88
C ALA A 169 -18.98 -15.13 8.29
N GLY A 170 -18.69 -15.18 9.60
CA GLY A 170 -17.37 -15.51 10.13
C GLY A 170 -16.93 -16.94 9.82
N ALA A 171 -17.85 -17.90 9.84
CA ALA A 171 -17.55 -19.29 9.47
C ALA A 171 -17.19 -19.42 7.98
N ALA A 172 -17.91 -18.72 7.10
CA ALA A 172 -17.59 -18.69 5.68
C ALA A 172 -16.23 -18.01 5.41
N LEU A 173 -15.95 -16.90 6.11
CA LEU A 173 -14.65 -16.22 6.03
C LEU A 173 -13.51 -17.10 6.50
N LEU A 174 -13.70 -17.80 7.63
CA LEU A 174 -12.72 -18.74 8.17
C LEU A 174 -12.43 -19.87 7.18
N ALA A 175 -13.46 -20.45 6.57
CA ALA A 175 -13.30 -21.50 5.57
C ALA A 175 -12.48 -21.03 4.37
N GLY A 176 -12.81 -19.84 3.80
CA GLY A 176 -12.05 -19.24 2.70
C GLY A 176 -10.59 -18.94 3.09
N ALA A 177 -10.37 -18.33 4.26
CA ALA A 177 -9.05 -18.03 4.77
C ALA A 177 -8.18 -19.27 4.98
N LEU A 178 -8.75 -20.35 5.56
CA LEU A 178 -8.04 -21.61 5.75
C LEU A 178 -7.66 -22.26 4.42
N ILE A 179 -8.57 -22.29 3.44
CA ILE A 179 -8.28 -22.82 2.10
C ILE A 179 -7.13 -22.02 1.46
N SER A 180 -7.19 -20.69 1.52
CA SER A 180 -6.12 -19.82 1.02
C SER A 180 -4.78 -20.11 1.70
N LEU A 181 -4.77 -20.24 3.03
CA LEU A 181 -3.55 -20.54 3.79
C LEU A 181 -2.97 -21.90 3.46
N VAL A 182 -3.80 -22.91 3.25
CA VAL A 182 -3.35 -24.26 2.83
C VAL A 182 -2.70 -24.16 1.45
N LEU A 183 -3.33 -23.48 0.47
CA LEU A 183 -2.77 -23.33 -0.87
C LEU A 183 -1.46 -22.55 -0.86
N VAL A 184 -1.39 -21.42 -0.15
CA VAL A 184 -0.17 -20.62 0.00
C VAL A 184 0.90 -21.44 0.75
N GLY A 185 0.53 -22.20 1.77
CA GLY A 185 1.47 -23.04 2.52
C GLY A 185 2.09 -24.17 1.70
N VAL A 186 1.35 -24.74 0.74
CA VAL A 186 1.85 -25.76 -0.17
C VAL A 186 2.68 -25.16 -1.31
N LEU A 187 2.20 -24.08 -1.93
CA LEU A 187 2.81 -23.52 -3.15
C LEU A 187 3.88 -22.44 -2.90
N ALA A 188 3.82 -21.77 -1.75
CA ALA A 188 4.76 -20.72 -1.34
C ALA A 188 5.07 -20.80 0.17
N PRO A 189 5.65 -21.91 0.68
CA PRO A 189 5.82 -22.15 2.11
C PRO A 189 6.65 -21.08 2.84
N GLN A 190 7.55 -20.40 2.12
CA GLN A 190 8.34 -19.27 2.62
C GLN A 190 7.48 -18.08 3.09
N ALA A 191 6.22 -18.00 2.65
CA ALA A 191 5.31 -16.94 3.05
C ALA A 191 4.77 -17.12 4.48
N LEU A 192 4.69 -18.34 5.00
CA LEU A 192 4.03 -18.68 6.26
C LEU A 192 5.02 -18.83 7.44
N THR A 193 5.83 -17.81 7.70
CA THR A 193 6.64 -17.76 8.94
C THR A 193 5.77 -17.44 10.16
N ALA A 194 6.23 -17.74 11.38
CA ALA A 194 5.50 -17.44 12.61
C ALA A 194 5.09 -15.95 12.72
N ALA A 195 6.00 -15.03 12.37
CA ALA A 195 5.69 -13.61 12.35
C ALA A 195 4.63 -13.23 11.31
N ASN A 196 4.64 -13.89 10.15
CA ASN A 196 3.65 -13.67 9.11
C ASN A 196 2.28 -14.27 9.50
N LEU A 197 2.25 -15.44 10.13
CA LEU A 197 1.01 -16.02 10.65
C LEU A 197 0.37 -15.14 11.71
N THR A 198 1.16 -14.50 12.58
CA THR A 198 0.63 -13.50 13.53
C THR A 198 -0.04 -12.33 12.79
N ARG A 199 0.55 -11.84 11.70
CA ARG A 199 -0.06 -10.78 10.88
C ARG A 199 -1.35 -11.24 10.19
N VAL A 200 -1.35 -12.46 9.67
CA VAL A 200 -2.56 -13.09 9.09
C VAL A 200 -3.69 -13.13 10.13
N GLY A 201 -3.39 -13.62 11.35
CA GLY A 201 -4.37 -13.68 12.43
C GLY A 201 -4.92 -12.31 12.81
N LEU A 202 -4.05 -11.28 12.89
CA LEU A 202 -4.48 -9.90 13.15
C LEU A 202 -5.37 -9.35 12.02
N VAL A 203 -5.01 -9.57 10.76
CA VAL A 203 -5.85 -9.15 9.62
C VAL A 203 -7.19 -9.87 9.65
N PHE A 204 -7.22 -11.16 9.99
CA PHE A 204 -8.46 -11.93 10.14
C PHE A 204 -9.37 -11.33 11.24
N LEU A 205 -8.82 -10.95 12.39
CA LEU A 205 -9.59 -10.29 13.45
C LEU A 205 -10.16 -8.93 13.00
N ILE A 206 -9.37 -8.16 12.25
CA ILE A 206 -9.85 -6.88 11.68
C ILE A 206 -10.94 -7.14 10.64
N ALA A 207 -10.82 -8.19 9.85
CA ALA A 207 -11.83 -8.59 8.89
C ALA A 207 -13.16 -8.94 9.57
N LEU A 208 -13.11 -9.67 10.71
CA LEU A 208 -14.31 -9.92 11.51
C LEU A 208 -14.94 -8.62 12.04
N ALA A 209 -14.15 -7.68 12.51
CA ALA A 209 -14.63 -6.35 12.94
C ALA A 209 -15.24 -5.57 11.78
N TYR A 210 -14.66 -5.65 10.58
CA TYR A 210 -15.22 -5.04 9.38
C TYR A 210 -16.56 -5.67 8.96
N VAL A 211 -16.65 -6.99 8.92
CA VAL A 211 -17.89 -7.71 8.59
C VAL A 211 -18.98 -7.40 9.62
N SER A 212 -18.62 -7.37 10.92
CA SER A 212 -19.51 -6.99 12.03
C SER A 212 -20.19 -5.64 11.80
N LEU A 213 -19.47 -4.65 11.25
CA LEU A 213 -20.01 -3.33 10.93
C LEU A 213 -21.18 -3.42 9.93
N PHE A 214 -21.04 -4.21 8.88
CA PHE A 214 -22.10 -4.40 7.89
C PHE A 214 -23.26 -5.24 8.42
N VAL A 215 -23.02 -6.15 9.38
CA VAL A 215 -24.09 -6.84 10.11
C VAL A 215 -24.90 -5.83 10.94
N PHE A 216 -24.26 -4.91 11.67
CA PHE A 216 -24.99 -3.86 12.40
C PHE A 216 -25.72 -2.93 11.46
N LEU A 217 -25.12 -2.55 10.32
CA LEU A 217 -25.77 -1.72 9.30
C LEU A 217 -27.02 -2.40 8.73
N SER A 218 -26.95 -3.71 8.46
CA SER A 218 -28.09 -4.48 7.95
C SER A 218 -29.22 -4.59 8.98
N LEU A 219 -28.89 -4.84 10.24
CA LEU A 219 -29.86 -4.89 11.33
C LEU A 219 -30.51 -3.51 11.57
N LEU A 220 -29.72 -2.42 11.47
CA LEU A 220 -30.23 -1.04 11.57
C LEU A 220 -31.27 -0.77 10.47
N ALA A 221 -30.92 -1.05 9.21
CA ALA A 221 -31.84 -0.83 8.09
C ALA A 221 -33.10 -1.69 8.20
N SER A 222 -32.94 -2.97 8.59
CA SER A 222 -34.05 -3.91 8.80
C SER A 222 -34.97 -3.49 9.96
N ALA A 223 -34.43 -2.81 10.99
CA ALA A 223 -35.24 -2.27 12.09
C ALA A 223 -36.02 -1.00 11.71
N LEU A 224 -35.41 -0.12 10.89
CA LEU A 224 -36.01 1.16 10.50
C LEU A 224 -37.03 1.02 9.36
N ILE A 225 -36.76 0.13 8.41
CA ILE A 225 -37.55 -0.02 7.18
C ILE A 225 -38.45 -1.23 7.30
N SER A 226 -39.73 -1.03 7.13
CA SER A 226 -40.74 -2.09 7.34
C SER A 226 -40.77 -3.13 6.20
N ARG A 227 -40.37 -2.77 4.98
CA ARG A 227 -40.36 -3.65 3.81
C ARG A 227 -38.93 -4.14 3.54
N SER A 228 -38.73 -5.45 3.52
CA SER A 228 -37.42 -6.09 3.31
C SER A 228 -36.78 -5.71 1.96
N SER A 229 -37.60 -5.56 0.91
CA SER A 229 -37.12 -5.11 -0.42
C SER A 229 -36.54 -3.70 -0.39
N LEU A 230 -37.20 -2.77 0.31
CA LEU A 230 -36.73 -1.39 0.48
C LEU A 230 -35.49 -1.34 1.40
N ALA A 231 -35.43 -2.17 2.43
CA ALA A 231 -34.26 -2.29 3.30
C ALA A 231 -33.05 -2.76 2.50
N LEU A 232 -33.22 -3.77 1.64
CA LEU A 232 -32.14 -4.24 0.75
C LEU A 232 -31.68 -3.15 -0.20
N LEU A 233 -32.61 -2.42 -0.85
CA LEU A 233 -32.25 -1.33 -1.78
C LEU A 233 -31.45 -0.22 -1.07
N ALA A 234 -31.87 0.19 0.11
CA ALA A 234 -31.17 1.18 0.92
C ALA A 234 -29.76 0.70 1.33
N LEU A 235 -29.64 -0.57 1.71
CA LEU A 235 -28.37 -1.18 2.07
C LEU A 235 -27.43 -1.28 0.88
N LEU A 236 -27.91 -1.66 -0.31
CA LEU A 236 -27.10 -1.68 -1.53
C LEU A 236 -26.63 -0.27 -1.91
N ALA A 237 -27.50 0.73 -1.77
CA ALA A 237 -27.09 2.12 -2.01
C ALA A 237 -26.00 2.57 -1.01
N ALA A 238 -26.15 2.24 0.28
CA ALA A 238 -25.13 2.51 1.29
C ALA A 238 -23.84 1.74 1.04
N TRP A 239 -23.92 0.50 0.60
CA TRP A 239 -22.77 -0.31 0.24
C TRP A 239 -21.99 0.28 -0.96
N VAL A 240 -22.67 0.67 -2.03
CA VAL A 240 -22.06 1.36 -3.17
C VAL A 240 -21.38 2.65 -2.72
N LEU A 241 -22.04 3.43 -1.86
CA LEU A 241 -21.49 4.66 -1.31
C LEU A 241 -20.18 4.40 -0.55
N PHE A 242 -20.18 3.48 0.41
CA PHE A 242 -19.04 3.20 1.27
C PHE A 242 -17.93 2.39 0.57
N SER A 243 -18.29 1.44 -0.30
CA SER A 243 -17.30 0.54 -0.91
C SER A 243 -16.74 1.04 -2.23
N VAL A 244 -17.50 1.88 -2.96
CA VAL A 244 -17.11 2.33 -4.31
C VAL A 244 -16.98 3.86 -4.39
N VAL A 245 -18.06 4.59 -4.08
CA VAL A 245 -18.13 6.04 -4.35
C VAL A 245 -17.09 6.81 -3.53
N ILE A 246 -17.09 6.65 -2.19
CA ILE A 246 -16.16 7.39 -1.32
C ILE A 246 -14.69 7.09 -1.65
N PRO A 247 -14.23 5.82 -1.75
CA PRO A 247 -12.83 5.54 -2.10
C PRO A 247 -12.42 6.07 -3.47
N SER A 248 -13.29 5.95 -4.48
CA SER A 248 -12.99 6.40 -5.85
C SER A 248 -12.97 7.92 -5.96
N THR A 249 -13.97 8.60 -5.37
CA THR A 249 -14.03 10.08 -5.39
C THR A 249 -12.90 10.72 -4.61
N ALA A 250 -12.45 10.12 -3.51
CA ALA A 250 -11.31 10.61 -2.75
C ALA A 250 -10.04 10.67 -3.62
N THR A 251 -9.81 9.65 -4.44
CA THR A 251 -8.66 9.61 -5.36
C THR A 251 -8.77 10.66 -6.45
N VAL A 252 -9.92 10.72 -7.15
CA VAL A 252 -10.17 11.68 -8.23
C VAL A 252 -10.16 13.13 -7.73
N LEU A 253 -10.76 13.39 -6.56
CA LEU A 253 -10.81 14.71 -5.97
C LEU A 253 -9.41 15.21 -5.63
N MET A 254 -8.58 14.39 -5.02
CA MET A 254 -7.20 14.75 -4.71
C MET A 254 -6.34 14.90 -5.95
N GLU A 255 -6.61 14.17 -7.01
CA GLU A 255 -5.96 14.35 -8.31
C GLU A 255 -6.30 15.71 -8.93
N LYS A 256 -7.55 16.15 -8.82
CA LYS A 256 -8.02 17.44 -9.36
C LYS A 256 -7.64 18.64 -8.48
N LEU A 257 -7.70 18.49 -7.16
CA LEU A 257 -7.40 19.58 -6.20
C LEU A 257 -5.91 19.77 -5.99
N SER A 258 -5.11 18.75 -6.24
CA SER A 258 -3.65 18.83 -6.11
C SER A 258 -3.06 19.41 -7.38
N SER A 259 -2.14 20.37 -7.20
CA SER A 259 -1.29 20.88 -8.29
C SER A 259 -0.32 19.82 -8.84
N ALA A 260 -0.30 18.63 -8.27
CA ALA A 260 0.64 17.56 -8.60
C ALA A 260 0.61 17.06 -10.06
N PRO A 261 -0.51 17.06 -10.82
CA PRO A 261 -0.42 16.81 -12.26
C PRO A 261 0.49 17.81 -12.99
N ARG A 262 0.47 19.07 -12.54
CA ARG A 262 1.44 20.08 -13.02
C ARG A 262 2.85 19.80 -12.51
N GLU A 263 3.01 19.36 -11.26
CA GLU A 263 4.30 19.03 -10.67
C GLU A 263 4.94 17.78 -11.31
N VAL A 264 4.17 16.73 -11.65
CA VAL A 264 4.67 15.54 -12.38
C VAL A 264 5.07 15.91 -13.82
N GLN A 265 4.27 16.72 -14.50
CA GLN A 265 4.63 17.24 -15.83
C GLN A 265 5.81 18.22 -15.73
N THR A 266 5.81 19.07 -14.71
CA THR A 266 6.88 20.00 -14.40
C THR A 266 8.17 19.26 -14.04
N ALA A 267 8.10 18.12 -13.32
CA ALA A 267 9.26 17.28 -13.04
C ALA A 267 9.88 16.72 -14.31
N ARG A 268 9.07 16.21 -15.22
CA ARG A 268 9.56 15.75 -16.53
C ARG A 268 10.13 16.87 -17.39
N MET A 269 9.68 18.12 -17.17
CA MET A 269 10.16 19.30 -17.88
C MET A 269 11.33 19.99 -17.19
N LEU A 270 11.43 19.93 -15.86
CA LEU A 270 12.49 20.57 -15.09
C LEU A 270 13.81 19.80 -15.13
N GLN A 271 13.77 18.47 -15.25
CA GLN A 271 15.00 17.68 -15.43
C GLN A 271 15.81 18.18 -16.66
N PRO A 272 15.23 18.32 -17.86
CA PRO A 272 15.91 18.92 -18.99
C PRO A 272 16.31 20.39 -18.75
N THR A 273 15.54 21.14 -17.97
CA THR A 273 15.84 22.54 -17.65
C THR A 273 17.05 22.64 -16.74
N ILE A 274 17.13 21.84 -15.68
CA ILE A 274 18.31 21.79 -14.80
C ILE A 274 19.55 21.33 -15.59
N GLN A 275 19.39 20.34 -16.47
CA GLN A 275 20.46 19.92 -17.36
C GLN A 275 20.92 21.09 -18.27
N LYS A 276 20.00 21.84 -18.87
CA LYS A 276 20.33 23.03 -19.67
C LYS A 276 21.05 24.10 -18.85
N GLU A 277 20.65 24.31 -17.58
CA GLU A 277 21.37 25.24 -16.69
C GLU A 277 22.81 24.78 -16.42
N ILE A 278 23.01 23.48 -16.19
CA ILE A 278 24.37 22.96 -16.01
C ILE A 278 25.20 23.19 -17.29
N TRP A 279 24.64 22.87 -18.46
CA TRP A 279 25.31 23.08 -19.73
C TRP A 279 25.62 24.53 -19.98
N ALA A 280 24.70 25.46 -19.72
CA ALA A 280 24.92 26.90 -19.88
C ALA A 280 26.05 27.39 -18.97
N ARG A 281 26.17 26.87 -17.74
CA ARG A 281 27.28 27.21 -16.84
C ARG A 281 28.63 26.65 -17.32
N ILE A 282 28.65 25.41 -17.84
CA ILE A 282 29.86 24.83 -18.41
C ILE A 282 30.31 25.61 -19.65
N GLU A 283 29.37 26.06 -20.49
CA GLU A 283 29.65 26.91 -21.63
C GLU A 283 30.20 28.29 -21.19
N ASP A 284 29.64 28.89 -20.12
CA ASP A 284 30.16 30.15 -19.56
C ASP A 284 31.58 29.98 -19.02
N ILE A 285 31.86 28.86 -18.35
CA ILE A 285 33.22 28.51 -17.90
C ILE A 285 34.16 28.40 -19.11
N GLY A 286 33.71 27.77 -20.21
CA GLY A 286 34.47 27.72 -21.45
C GLY A 286 34.81 29.09 -22.02
N LYS A 287 33.82 29.99 -22.10
CA LYS A 287 34.01 31.39 -22.55
C LYS A 287 34.97 32.17 -21.66
N LYS A 288 34.93 31.97 -20.35
CA LYS A 288 35.84 32.58 -19.38
C LYS A 288 37.27 32.04 -19.54
N ALA A 289 37.39 30.72 -19.80
CA ALA A 289 38.67 30.08 -20.07
C ALA A 289 39.33 30.65 -21.36
N GLU A 290 38.57 30.88 -22.42
CA GLU A 290 39.03 31.50 -23.67
C GLU A 290 39.46 32.95 -23.48
N ARG A 291 38.80 33.69 -22.55
CA ARG A 291 39.14 35.06 -22.21
C ARG A 291 40.37 35.20 -21.29
N GLY A 292 40.95 34.06 -20.86
CA GLY A 292 42.09 34.07 -19.97
C GLY A 292 41.77 34.42 -18.51
N GLU A 293 40.52 34.32 -18.09
CA GLU A 293 40.11 34.59 -16.72
C GLU A 293 40.62 33.53 -15.72
N PHE A 294 41.00 32.34 -16.22
CA PHE A 294 41.61 31.27 -15.44
C PHE A 294 43.12 31.20 -15.74
N LYS A 295 43.93 31.00 -14.71
CA LYS A 295 45.40 30.93 -14.83
C LYS A 295 45.89 29.53 -15.13
N THR A 296 45.18 28.50 -14.64
CA THR A 296 45.57 27.11 -14.78
C THR A 296 44.42 26.21 -15.25
N GLU A 297 44.77 25.09 -15.88
CA GLU A 297 43.79 24.06 -16.24
C GLU A 297 43.03 23.49 -15.01
N GLU A 298 43.70 23.42 -13.88
CA GLU A 298 43.13 22.95 -12.63
C GLU A 298 42.04 23.89 -12.12
N GLU A 299 42.17 25.19 -12.27
CA GLU A 299 41.14 26.18 -11.94
C GLU A 299 39.89 26.00 -12.79
N VAL A 300 40.07 25.74 -14.10
CA VAL A 300 38.94 25.47 -15.02
C VAL A 300 38.21 24.20 -14.63
N ARG A 301 38.95 23.13 -14.38
CA ARG A 301 38.37 21.84 -13.93
C ARG A 301 37.64 22.00 -12.61
N ALA A 302 38.23 22.68 -11.63
CA ALA A 302 37.59 22.92 -10.33
C ALA A 302 36.32 23.79 -10.44
N ALA A 303 36.26 24.72 -11.40
CA ALA A 303 35.04 25.49 -11.66
C ALA A 303 33.95 24.63 -12.30
N ALA A 304 34.33 23.76 -13.25
CA ALA A 304 33.41 22.82 -13.87
C ALA A 304 32.87 21.79 -12.85
N ASP A 305 33.72 21.23 -12.02
CA ASP A 305 33.34 20.28 -10.97
C ASP A 305 32.33 20.90 -10.00
N ARG A 306 32.53 22.14 -9.59
CA ARG A 306 31.57 22.90 -8.77
C ARG A 306 30.23 23.09 -9.47
N ALA A 307 30.23 23.43 -10.76
CA ALA A 307 29.00 23.61 -11.53
C ALA A 307 28.21 22.29 -11.65
N PHE A 308 28.90 21.16 -11.87
CA PHE A 308 28.28 19.84 -11.87
C PHE A 308 27.70 19.47 -10.48
N GLU A 309 28.47 19.71 -9.41
CA GLU A 309 28.04 19.41 -8.04
C GLU A 309 26.80 20.23 -7.63
N GLU A 310 26.81 21.54 -7.88
CA GLU A 310 25.66 22.42 -7.61
C GLU A 310 24.42 22.02 -8.42
N GLY A 311 24.61 21.66 -9.69
CA GLY A 311 23.52 21.16 -10.53
C GLY A 311 22.92 19.87 -10.01
N GLN A 312 23.75 18.95 -9.52
CA GLN A 312 23.29 17.69 -8.96
C GLN A 312 22.56 17.89 -7.62
N VAL A 313 23.04 18.83 -6.78
CA VAL A 313 22.33 19.20 -5.55
C VAL A 313 20.93 19.73 -5.86
N LYS A 314 20.80 20.61 -6.85
CA LYS A 314 19.50 21.12 -7.30
C LYS A 314 18.58 19.99 -7.80
N LEU A 315 19.13 19.06 -8.57
CA LEU A 315 18.37 17.92 -9.08
C LEU A 315 17.87 17.02 -7.95
N ASN A 316 18.72 16.75 -6.96
CA ASN A 316 18.35 15.95 -5.79
C ASN A 316 17.26 16.63 -4.97
N GLN A 317 17.40 17.94 -4.69
CA GLN A 317 16.38 18.74 -4.00
C GLN A 317 15.04 18.68 -4.72
N PHE A 318 15.08 18.80 -6.05
CA PHE A 318 13.89 18.70 -6.86
C PHE A 318 13.19 17.33 -6.74
N TYR A 319 13.93 16.21 -6.80
CA TYR A 319 13.35 14.87 -6.60
C TYR A 319 12.78 14.69 -5.21
N GLU A 320 13.44 15.21 -4.17
CA GLU A 320 12.92 15.16 -2.81
C GLU A 320 11.64 15.99 -2.63
N ASP A 321 11.57 17.17 -3.23
CA ASP A 321 10.38 18.02 -3.19
C ASP A 321 9.21 17.35 -3.91
N PHE A 322 9.48 16.75 -5.06
CA PHE A 322 8.51 15.98 -5.82
C PHE A 322 7.97 14.79 -5.01
N GLU A 323 8.85 13.98 -4.42
CA GLU A 323 8.42 12.87 -3.56
C GLU A 323 7.61 13.35 -2.34
N ARG A 324 7.99 14.49 -1.75
CA ARG A 324 7.25 15.10 -0.63
C ARG A 324 5.86 15.56 -1.04
N ALA A 325 5.72 16.18 -2.19
CA ALA A 325 4.44 16.62 -2.74
C ALA A 325 3.53 15.44 -3.05
N GLU A 326 4.05 14.39 -3.71
CA GLU A 326 3.29 13.18 -4.02
C GLU A 326 2.84 12.45 -2.76
N ARG A 327 3.70 12.31 -1.74
CA ARG A 327 3.31 11.72 -0.44
C ARG A 327 2.22 12.52 0.27
N ARG A 328 2.29 13.85 0.26
CA ARG A 328 1.22 14.70 0.83
C ARG A 328 -0.10 14.49 0.12
N ARG A 329 -0.09 14.43 -1.20
CA ARG A 329 -1.27 14.17 -2.02
C ARG A 329 -1.89 12.81 -1.71
N LEU A 330 -1.08 11.74 -1.74
CA LEU A 330 -1.55 10.39 -1.41
C LEU A 330 -2.08 10.31 0.02
N GLY A 331 -1.42 10.97 0.97
CA GLY A 331 -1.87 11.06 2.36
C GLY A 331 -3.22 11.74 2.49
N ALA A 332 -3.43 12.87 1.81
CA ALA A 332 -4.71 13.58 1.80
C ALA A 332 -5.84 12.75 1.17
N ALA A 333 -5.58 12.08 0.04
CA ALA A 333 -6.54 11.17 -0.58
C ALA A 333 -6.93 10.02 0.36
N ARG A 334 -5.95 9.39 1.02
CA ARG A 334 -6.19 8.33 2.00
C ARG A 334 -7.00 8.82 3.20
N ASN A 335 -6.71 10.03 3.71
CA ASN A 335 -7.46 10.59 4.83
C ASN A 335 -8.93 10.85 4.46
N LEU A 336 -9.21 11.34 3.26
CA LEU A 336 -10.56 11.49 2.77
C LEU A 336 -11.25 10.13 2.56
N ALA A 337 -10.55 9.17 1.98
CA ALA A 337 -11.07 7.81 1.79
C ALA A 337 -11.40 7.09 3.10
N ARG A 338 -10.77 7.46 4.24
CA ARG A 338 -11.07 6.94 5.58
C ARG A 338 -12.47 7.26 6.10
N LEU A 339 -13.25 8.08 5.41
CA LEU A 339 -14.68 8.15 5.66
C LEU A 339 -15.39 6.83 5.33
N SER A 340 -14.78 6.00 4.49
CA SER A 340 -15.28 4.67 4.12
C SER A 340 -14.70 3.60 5.04
N PRO A 341 -15.54 2.77 5.68
CA PRO A 341 -15.08 1.58 6.41
C PRO A 341 -14.29 0.60 5.54
N ALA A 342 -14.63 0.47 4.26
CA ALA A 342 -13.92 -0.40 3.32
C ALA A 342 -12.48 0.07 3.08
N ALA A 343 -12.26 1.38 2.96
CA ALA A 343 -10.93 1.94 2.85
C ALA A 343 -10.12 1.79 4.16
N MET A 344 -10.75 2.01 5.33
CA MET A 344 -10.09 1.78 6.63
C MET A 344 -9.63 0.33 6.78
N PHE A 345 -10.50 -0.64 6.44
CA PHE A 345 -10.13 -2.06 6.47
C PHE A 345 -8.93 -2.35 5.57
N ARG A 346 -8.96 -1.89 4.31
CA ARG A 346 -7.86 -2.05 3.36
C ARG A 346 -6.56 -1.45 3.91
N TYR A 347 -6.60 -0.22 4.41
CA TYR A 347 -5.41 0.48 4.92
C TYR A 347 -4.85 -0.16 6.18
N ALA A 348 -5.72 -0.68 7.06
CA ALA A 348 -5.28 -1.45 8.22
C ALA A 348 -4.58 -2.77 7.80
N ALA A 349 -5.13 -3.48 6.81
CA ALA A 349 -4.51 -4.69 6.26
C ALA A 349 -3.16 -4.36 5.60
N GLU A 350 -3.08 -3.35 4.72
CA GLU A 350 -1.84 -2.87 4.10
C GLU A 350 -0.79 -2.49 5.16
N GLY A 351 -1.20 -1.79 6.22
CA GLY A 351 -0.31 -1.40 7.32
C GLY A 351 0.29 -2.60 8.05
N LEU A 352 -0.51 -3.63 8.32
CA LEU A 352 -0.06 -4.86 9.01
C LEU A 352 0.86 -5.70 8.14
N VAL A 353 0.55 -5.89 6.86
CA VAL A 353 1.38 -6.70 5.95
C VAL A 353 2.54 -5.91 5.36
N ARG A 354 2.61 -4.60 5.65
CA ARG A 354 3.64 -3.70 5.16
C ARG A 354 3.71 -3.66 3.63
N SER A 355 2.56 -3.64 3.01
CA SER A 355 2.37 -3.32 1.59
C SER A 355 1.95 -1.86 1.43
N GLY A 356 1.73 -1.46 0.19
CA GLY A 356 1.26 -0.12 -0.09
C GLY A 356 2.25 1.00 0.33
N PRO A 357 1.76 2.23 0.54
CA PRO A 357 2.61 3.38 0.89
C PRO A 357 3.43 3.18 2.17
N ALA A 358 2.89 2.48 3.18
CA ALA A 358 3.60 2.24 4.43
C ALA A 358 4.84 1.35 4.23
N GLY A 359 4.76 0.33 3.38
CA GLY A 359 5.90 -0.52 3.03
C GLY A 359 6.96 0.25 2.23
N GLU A 360 6.52 1.15 1.34
CA GLU A 360 7.41 2.01 0.57
C GLU A 360 8.17 3.00 1.46
N ASP A 361 7.48 3.68 2.35
CA ASP A 361 8.11 4.64 3.28
C ASP A 361 9.16 3.96 4.16
N ASP A 362 8.91 2.74 4.61
CA ASP A 362 9.90 1.96 5.37
C ASP A 362 11.11 1.59 4.53
N PHE A 363 10.90 1.13 3.31
CA PHE A 363 11.98 0.77 2.41
C PHE A 363 12.84 1.98 2.04
N LEU A 364 12.22 3.10 1.66
CA LEU A 364 12.93 4.34 1.36
C LEU A 364 13.69 4.91 2.57
N ARG A 365 13.16 4.74 3.79
CA ARG A 365 13.87 5.11 5.00
C ARG A 365 15.14 4.27 5.17
N GLN A 366 15.04 2.94 4.99
CA GLN A 366 16.19 2.04 5.06
C GLN A 366 17.23 2.36 3.97
N LEU A 367 16.78 2.74 2.77
CA LEU A 367 17.68 3.21 1.71
C LEU A 367 18.46 4.47 2.14
N ARG A 368 17.78 5.45 2.76
CA ARG A 368 18.44 6.67 3.25
C ARG A 368 19.41 6.39 4.40
N GLU A 369 19.07 5.49 5.29
CA GLU A 369 19.96 5.06 6.37
C GLU A 369 21.19 4.35 5.80
N TYR A 370 20.99 3.44 4.87
CA TYR A 370 22.08 2.74 4.21
C TYR A 370 22.95 3.67 3.34
N SER A 371 22.39 4.68 2.70
CA SER A 371 23.18 5.65 1.91
C SER A 371 24.21 6.37 2.78
N ARG A 372 23.87 6.70 4.04
CA ARG A 372 24.83 7.29 4.98
C ARG A 372 25.98 6.33 5.32
N VAL A 373 25.66 5.04 5.49
CA VAL A 373 26.67 4.00 5.74
C VAL A 373 27.57 3.82 4.52
N TYR A 374 27.01 3.85 3.33
CA TYR A 374 27.72 3.77 2.07
C TYR A 374 28.69 4.96 1.88
N ASP A 375 28.21 6.19 2.10
CA ASP A 375 29.02 7.40 2.01
C ASP A 375 30.13 7.42 3.06
N ALA A 376 29.84 7.01 4.30
CA ALA A 376 30.86 6.89 5.35
C ALA A 376 31.93 5.86 5.00
N TYR A 377 31.57 4.76 4.36
CA TYR A 377 32.52 3.75 3.90
C TYR A 377 33.43 4.30 2.77
N ILE A 378 32.84 5.02 1.79
CA ILE A 378 33.62 5.68 0.73
C ILE A 378 34.60 6.69 1.35
N LEU A 379 34.11 7.53 2.27
CA LEU A 379 34.94 8.51 2.95
C LEU A 379 36.12 7.87 3.69
N LYS A 380 35.85 6.76 4.39
CA LYS A 380 36.88 6.00 5.11
C LYS A 380 37.96 5.42 4.19
N LYS A 381 37.56 4.92 2.99
CA LYS A 381 38.48 4.25 2.05
C LYS A 381 39.21 5.22 1.11
N LEU A 382 38.61 6.33 0.74
CA LEU A 382 39.12 7.28 -0.26
C LEU A 382 39.40 8.69 0.27
N GLY A 383 39.07 8.98 1.52
CA GLY A 383 39.24 10.31 2.13
C GLY A 383 38.29 11.39 1.60
N LYS A 384 37.52 11.09 0.55
CA LYS A 384 36.52 12.00 -0.04
C LYS A 384 35.37 11.23 -0.66
N VAL A 385 34.20 11.84 -0.66
CA VAL A 385 33.00 11.35 -1.39
C VAL A 385 32.78 12.26 -2.59
N VAL A 386 32.96 11.72 -3.79
CA VAL A 386 32.73 12.42 -5.04
C VAL A 386 31.33 12.09 -5.51
N GLN A 387 30.51 13.11 -5.76
CA GLN A 387 29.19 12.91 -6.33
C GLN A 387 29.32 12.55 -7.81
N THR A 388 28.73 11.43 -8.20
CA THR A 388 28.63 11.03 -9.59
C THR A 388 27.37 11.56 -10.22
N SER A 389 27.45 12.03 -11.47
CA SER A 389 26.26 12.35 -12.26
C SER A 389 25.66 11.06 -12.85
N ASN A 390 24.32 10.97 -12.89
CA ASN A 390 23.61 9.94 -13.65
C ASN A 390 23.88 10.02 -15.16
N PHE A 391 24.42 11.13 -15.61
CA PHE A 391 24.78 11.39 -17.00
C PHE A 391 26.27 11.64 -17.05
N MET A 392 26.99 10.82 -17.82
CA MET A 392 28.35 11.17 -18.23
C MET A 392 28.22 12.38 -19.15
N MET A 393 28.46 13.56 -18.58
CA MET A 393 28.47 14.81 -19.33
C MET A 393 29.91 15.11 -19.69
N SER A 394 30.20 15.30 -20.96
CA SER A 394 31.46 15.78 -21.44
C SER A 394 31.24 17.02 -22.29
N SER A 395 32.06 18.02 -22.11
CA SER A 395 32.08 19.25 -22.92
C SER A 395 33.51 19.56 -23.33
N ASP A 396 33.69 19.86 -24.58
CA ASP A 396 34.95 20.34 -25.11
C ASP A 396 34.97 21.85 -25.03
N ILE A 397 35.98 22.40 -24.38
CA ILE A 397 36.24 23.85 -24.31
C ILE A 397 37.64 24.14 -24.82
N THR A 398 37.92 25.37 -25.17
CA THR A 398 39.26 25.82 -25.55
C THR A 398 39.92 26.53 -24.37
N PHE A 399 41.11 26.11 -23.98
CA PHE A 399 41.94 26.75 -22.96
C PHE A 399 43.36 26.97 -23.50
N ASN A 400 43.84 28.20 -23.54
CA ASN A 400 45.15 28.55 -24.08
C ASN A 400 45.40 28.00 -25.50
N GLY A 401 44.39 28.01 -26.37
CA GLY A 401 44.47 27.49 -27.74
C GLY A 401 44.47 25.96 -27.86
N LYS A 402 44.37 25.22 -26.74
CA LYS A 402 44.27 23.77 -26.72
C LYS A 402 42.84 23.32 -26.36
N LYS A 403 42.43 22.23 -27.00
CA LYS A 403 41.15 21.60 -26.65
C LYS A 403 41.26 20.91 -25.30
N LEU A 404 40.40 21.30 -24.37
CA LEU A 404 40.27 20.68 -23.05
C LEU A 404 38.87 20.06 -22.93
N THR A 405 38.83 18.73 -22.74
CA THR A 405 37.57 18.04 -22.49
C THR A 405 37.28 18.03 -20.98
N LEU A 406 36.15 18.66 -20.61
CA LEU A 406 35.64 18.64 -19.27
C LEU A 406 34.69 17.44 -19.15
N HIS A 407 34.90 16.61 -18.17
CA HIS A 407 34.01 15.50 -17.83
C HIS A 407 33.32 15.79 -16.51
N SER A 408 32.09 15.27 -16.35
CA SER A 408 31.49 15.21 -15.01
C SER A 408 32.44 14.47 -14.06
N PRO A 409 32.53 14.88 -12.77
CA PRO A 409 33.46 14.28 -11.83
C PRO A 409 33.36 12.76 -11.82
N GLU A 410 34.45 12.08 -12.08
CA GLU A 410 34.55 10.64 -11.98
C GLU A 410 35.10 10.25 -10.61
N PRO A 411 34.42 9.37 -9.88
CA PRO A 411 34.94 8.88 -8.63
C PRO A 411 36.16 7.99 -8.89
N GLN A 412 37.18 8.13 -8.05
CA GLN A 412 38.30 7.22 -8.05
C GLN A 412 37.84 5.79 -7.80
N GLU A 413 38.19 4.84 -8.67
CA GLU A 413 37.89 3.45 -8.44
C GLU A 413 38.76 2.91 -7.30
N TYR A 414 38.12 2.44 -6.23
CA TYR A 414 38.84 1.79 -5.14
C TYR A 414 39.22 0.36 -5.51
N ARG A 415 40.52 0.09 -5.58
CA ARG A 415 41.09 -1.23 -5.94
C ARG A 415 41.58 -2.03 -4.74
N GLY A 416 41.41 -1.51 -3.52
CA GLY A 416 41.82 -2.20 -2.30
C GLY A 416 40.82 -3.28 -1.83
N ASP A 417 41.03 -3.75 -0.61
CA ASP A 417 40.14 -4.75 0.01
C ASP A 417 38.74 -4.23 0.20
N LYS A 418 37.77 -4.99 -0.30
CA LYS A 418 36.32 -4.71 -0.27
C LYS A 418 35.56 -5.72 0.60
N SER A 419 36.26 -6.58 1.33
CA SER A 419 35.65 -7.67 2.13
C SER A 419 34.78 -7.12 3.27
N ASP A 420 35.15 -5.96 3.80
CA ASP A 420 34.46 -5.24 4.88
C ASP A 420 33.33 -4.32 4.39
N PHE A 421 32.94 -4.41 3.10
CA PHE A 421 31.87 -3.59 2.56
C PHE A 421 30.50 -3.91 3.22
N PRO A 422 29.86 -2.92 3.84
CA PRO A 422 28.57 -3.14 4.51
C PRO A 422 27.48 -3.41 3.47
N ARG A 423 26.97 -4.63 3.41
CA ARG A 423 25.92 -5.01 2.46
C ARG A 423 24.56 -4.55 2.94
N PHE A 424 23.75 -4.03 2.03
CA PHE A 424 22.36 -3.73 2.32
C PHE A 424 21.55 -5.01 2.54
N ALA A 425 20.87 -5.06 3.67
CA ALA A 425 19.92 -6.12 3.97
C ALA A 425 18.59 -5.45 4.37
N GLU A 426 17.57 -5.58 3.53
CA GLU A 426 16.23 -5.07 3.85
C GLU A 426 15.71 -5.76 5.12
N ALA A 427 15.51 -4.97 6.17
CA ALA A 427 14.92 -5.43 7.42
C ALA A 427 13.39 -5.40 7.33
N ARG A 428 12.75 -6.51 7.69
CA ARG A 428 11.28 -6.53 7.81
C ARG A 428 10.87 -5.90 9.13
N PRO A 429 10.01 -4.87 9.11
CA PRO A 429 9.52 -4.25 10.34
C PRO A 429 8.82 -5.28 11.25
N SER A 430 8.90 -5.06 12.55
CA SER A 430 8.21 -5.90 13.53
C SER A 430 6.69 -5.86 13.36
N VAL A 431 5.98 -6.87 13.88
CA VAL A 431 4.51 -6.90 13.92
C VAL A 431 3.96 -5.67 14.66
N GLY A 432 4.63 -5.25 15.75
CA GLY A 432 4.26 -4.06 16.51
C GLY A 432 4.34 -2.76 15.70
N ALA A 433 5.33 -2.62 14.81
CA ALA A 433 5.42 -1.47 13.90
C ALA A 433 4.27 -1.46 12.89
N GLY A 434 3.88 -2.63 12.35
CA GLY A 434 2.71 -2.77 11.49
C GLY A 434 1.41 -2.38 12.20
N LEU A 435 1.25 -2.85 13.43
CA LEU A 435 0.07 -2.55 14.25
C LEU A 435 -0.03 -1.05 14.56
N LYS A 436 1.09 -0.40 14.93
CA LYS A 436 1.12 1.06 15.14
C LYS A 436 0.65 1.84 13.89
N GLY A 437 1.07 1.41 12.70
CA GLY A 437 0.62 2.02 11.44
C GLY A 437 -0.87 1.84 11.14
N ALA A 438 -1.48 0.77 11.67
CA ALA A 438 -2.90 0.45 11.48
C ALA A 438 -3.82 1.02 12.56
N LEU A 439 -3.28 1.54 13.69
CA LEU A 439 -4.07 1.95 14.85
C LEU A 439 -5.18 2.97 14.53
N GLY A 440 -4.89 3.97 13.69
CA GLY A 440 -5.90 4.98 13.31
C GLY A 440 -7.08 4.37 12.56
N ASP A 441 -6.79 3.47 11.62
CA ASP A 441 -7.82 2.78 10.83
C ASP A 441 -8.61 1.79 11.68
N LEU A 442 -7.94 1.10 12.62
CA LEU A 442 -8.58 0.23 13.60
C LEU A 442 -9.53 1.01 14.54
N ALA A 443 -9.07 2.13 15.07
CA ALA A 443 -9.89 2.98 15.93
C ALA A 443 -11.14 3.49 15.18
N GLY A 444 -10.97 3.87 13.90
CA GLY A 444 -12.09 4.26 13.05
C GLY A 444 -13.09 3.13 12.82
N LEU A 445 -12.64 1.90 12.53
CA LEU A 445 -13.51 0.74 12.39
C LEU A 445 -14.26 0.41 13.69
N LEU A 446 -13.60 0.48 14.83
CA LEU A 446 -14.25 0.27 16.13
C LEU A 446 -15.27 1.35 16.42
N LEU A 447 -14.97 2.62 16.12
CA LEU A 447 -15.91 3.73 16.27
C LEU A 447 -17.17 3.51 15.42
N TRP A 448 -17.01 3.11 14.14
CA TRP A 448 -18.13 2.77 13.28
C TRP A 448 -18.97 1.60 13.84
N ASN A 449 -18.31 0.55 14.39
CA ASN A 449 -19.05 -0.56 15.03
C ASN A 449 -19.87 -0.09 16.22
N ILE A 450 -19.27 0.71 17.11
CA ILE A 450 -19.98 1.24 18.31
C ILE A 450 -21.14 2.11 17.88
N LEU A 451 -20.95 3.00 16.90
CA LEU A 451 -21.99 3.89 16.38
C LEU A 451 -23.16 3.08 15.79
N LEU A 452 -22.88 2.17 14.86
CA LEU A 452 -23.92 1.37 14.19
C LEU A 452 -24.62 0.40 15.15
N ALA A 453 -23.89 -0.21 16.10
CA ALA A 453 -24.48 -1.02 17.15
C ALA A 453 -25.46 -0.17 17.99
N GLY A 454 -25.02 0.99 18.49
CA GLY A 454 -25.86 1.89 19.25
C GLY A 454 -27.11 2.33 18.49
N LEU A 455 -26.98 2.69 17.21
CA LEU A 455 -28.09 3.06 16.34
C LEU A 455 -29.05 1.87 16.10
N ALA A 456 -28.52 0.67 15.81
CA ALA A 456 -29.33 -0.52 15.57
C ALA A 456 -30.14 -0.91 16.84
N PHE A 457 -29.50 -0.88 18.02
CA PHE A 457 -30.16 -1.14 19.27
C PHE A 457 -31.24 -0.07 19.59
N SER A 458 -30.93 1.21 19.42
CA SER A 458 -31.88 2.29 19.67
C SER A 458 -33.08 2.23 18.71
N ALA A 459 -32.85 1.97 17.43
CA ALA A 459 -33.89 1.82 16.41
C ALA A 459 -34.83 0.65 16.75
N PHE A 460 -34.25 -0.52 17.10
CA PHE A 460 -35.04 -1.70 17.44
C PHE A 460 -35.84 -1.54 18.75
N LEU A 461 -35.28 -0.86 19.75
CA LEU A 461 -36.01 -0.58 21.01
C LEU A 461 -37.20 0.35 20.81
N ARG A 462 -37.10 1.30 19.87
CA ARG A 462 -38.17 2.27 19.53
C ARG A 462 -39.13 1.75 18.46
N ALA A 463 -38.80 0.62 17.80
CA ALA A 463 -39.63 0.08 16.72
C ALA A 463 -41.02 -0.23 17.24
N ASP A 464 -42.03 0.40 16.59
CA ASP A 464 -43.44 0.10 16.86
C ASP A 464 -43.77 -1.30 16.31
N VAL A 465 -44.40 -2.10 17.14
CA VAL A 465 -44.76 -3.51 16.83
C VAL A 465 -46.22 -3.59 16.35
N ARG A 466 -46.87 -2.41 16.17
CA ARG A 466 -48.24 -2.35 15.69
C ARG A 466 -48.38 -2.78 14.24
#